data_cd5f4d1979140dfb36744355a8e98c50
#
_entry.id   cd5f4d1979140dfb36744355a8e98c50
#
_cell.length_a   1.000
_cell.length_b   1.000
_cell.length_c   1.000
_cell.angle_alpha   90.00
_cell.angle_beta   90.00
_cell.angle_gamma   90.00
#
_symmetry.space_group_name_H-M   'P 1'
#
loop_
_entity.id
_entity.type
_entity.pdbx_description
1 polymer ?
#
loop_
_entity_poly.entity_id
_entity_poly.type
_entity_poly.pdbx_seq_one_letter_code
_entity_poly.pdbx_strand_id
1 'polypeptide(L)'
;MEQMVNVFVMGKKYEVPASLTIMKALEYAGYKLVRGCGCRNGFCGACATIYRVKGDRELHTCLACSTQVVEGMYITQLPFFPLIKEIYDINEVRPDETVMMKNYPEIYSCIGCNACTNACTQGLNVMQYIAYAQRAEYAKCAEESFDCVMCGVCSSRCPAGISHPQVAMLARRLNGKYIDCLLYTSPSPR
;
A
#
# COMPACT_ATOMS: atom_id res chain seq x y z
N MET A 1 -33.77 9.63 -12.99
CA MET A 1 -32.53 10.47 -12.88
C MET A 1 -31.74 9.91 -11.74
N GLU A 2 -30.46 9.57 -11.94
CA GLU A 2 -29.59 9.12 -10.84
C GLU A 2 -29.35 10.29 -9.86
N GLN A 3 -29.40 9.99 -8.58
CA GLN A 3 -29.13 10.97 -7.55
C GLN A 3 -27.61 11.30 -7.55
N MET A 4 -27.27 12.57 -7.74
CA MET A 4 -25.89 13.04 -7.68
C MET A 4 -25.54 13.47 -6.26
N VAL A 5 -24.34 13.17 -5.82
CA VAL A 5 -23.80 13.53 -4.49
C VAL A 5 -22.46 14.25 -4.63
N ASN A 6 -22.19 15.14 -3.67
CA ASN A 6 -20.93 15.85 -3.62
C ASN A 6 -19.94 15.09 -2.74
N VAL A 7 -18.79 14.77 -3.29
CA VAL A 7 -17.67 14.17 -2.55
C VAL A 7 -16.44 15.06 -2.65
N PHE A 8 -15.58 14.99 -1.64
CA PHE A 8 -14.35 15.77 -1.57
C PHE A 8 -13.16 14.80 -1.56
N VAL A 9 -12.34 14.89 -2.59
CA VAL A 9 -11.14 14.06 -2.75
C VAL A 9 -9.92 14.96 -2.66
N MET A 10 -9.07 14.74 -1.68
CA MET A 10 -7.87 15.57 -1.44
C MET A 10 -8.19 17.07 -1.40
N GLY A 11 -9.32 17.44 -0.79
CA GLY A 11 -9.80 18.83 -0.69
C GLY A 11 -10.52 19.37 -1.92
N LYS A 12 -10.58 18.64 -3.03
CA LYS A 12 -11.24 19.03 -4.27
C LYS A 12 -12.64 18.43 -4.33
N LYS A 13 -13.63 19.27 -4.67
CA LYS A 13 -15.04 18.86 -4.78
C LYS A 13 -15.30 18.20 -6.14
N TYR A 14 -16.04 17.08 -6.10
CA TYR A 14 -16.56 16.37 -7.27
C TYR A 14 -18.04 16.05 -7.08
N GLU A 15 -18.80 16.06 -8.16
CA GLU A 15 -20.20 15.64 -8.21
C GLU A 15 -20.24 14.29 -8.92
N VAL A 16 -20.76 13.26 -8.22
CA VAL A 16 -20.74 11.87 -8.71
C VAL A 16 -22.06 11.18 -8.42
N PRO A 17 -22.47 10.16 -9.20
CA PRO A 17 -23.66 9.36 -8.90
C PRO A 17 -23.56 8.65 -7.55
N ALA A 18 -24.62 8.73 -6.74
CA ALA A 18 -24.68 8.10 -5.41
C ALA A 18 -24.63 6.56 -5.44
N SER A 19 -24.96 5.96 -6.59
CA SER A 19 -24.88 4.52 -6.80
C SER A 19 -23.46 3.96 -6.87
N LEU A 20 -22.47 4.83 -7.04
CA LEU A 20 -21.07 4.43 -7.21
C LEU A 20 -20.39 4.10 -5.87
N THR A 21 -19.45 3.16 -5.91
CA THR A 21 -18.49 2.97 -4.82
C THR A 21 -17.42 4.07 -4.86
N ILE A 22 -16.71 4.28 -3.75
CA ILE A 22 -15.62 5.26 -3.67
C ILE A 22 -14.62 5.07 -4.82
N MET A 23 -14.23 3.83 -5.12
CA MET A 23 -13.29 3.52 -6.21
C MET A 23 -13.85 3.92 -7.58
N LYS A 24 -15.11 3.56 -7.88
CA LYS A 24 -15.76 3.93 -9.13
C LYS A 24 -16.02 5.43 -9.23
N ALA A 25 -16.33 6.10 -8.11
CA ALA A 25 -16.48 7.55 -8.07
C ALA A 25 -15.18 8.27 -8.38
N LEU A 26 -14.03 7.75 -7.92
CA LEU A 26 -12.72 8.26 -8.29
C LEU A 26 -12.44 8.10 -9.78
N GLU A 27 -12.73 6.93 -10.35
CA GLU A 27 -12.60 6.69 -11.80
C GLU A 27 -13.52 7.60 -12.61
N TYR A 28 -14.77 7.81 -12.16
CA TYR A 28 -15.74 8.75 -12.75
C TYR A 28 -15.21 10.20 -12.72
N ALA A 29 -14.56 10.59 -11.62
CA ALA A 29 -13.92 11.90 -11.48
C ALA A 29 -12.62 12.06 -12.30
N GLY A 30 -12.21 11.04 -13.06
CA GLY A 30 -11.06 11.08 -13.97
C GLY A 30 -9.74 10.54 -13.39
N TYR A 31 -9.76 9.96 -12.18
CA TYR A 31 -8.55 9.34 -11.62
C TYR A 31 -8.26 7.99 -12.28
N LYS A 32 -7.03 7.78 -12.70
CA LYS A 32 -6.56 6.48 -13.20
C LYS A 32 -5.97 5.68 -12.06
N LEU A 33 -6.68 4.65 -11.61
CA LEU A 33 -6.26 3.78 -10.53
C LEU A 33 -5.33 2.68 -11.06
N VAL A 34 -4.05 2.99 -11.17
CA VAL A 34 -3.03 2.02 -11.60
C VAL A 34 -2.51 1.18 -10.42
N ARG A 35 -2.64 1.70 -9.19
CA ARG A 35 -2.23 1.06 -7.94
C ARG A 35 -3.33 1.20 -6.90
N GLY A 36 -3.27 0.39 -5.84
CA GLY A 36 -4.27 0.39 -4.79
C GLY A 36 -5.63 -0.16 -5.24
N CYS A 37 -5.68 -0.88 -6.36
CA CYS A 37 -6.86 -1.54 -6.90
C CYS A 37 -6.50 -2.96 -7.31
N GLY A 38 -6.75 -3.91 -6.43
CA GLY A 38 -6.53 -5.33 -6.70
C GLY A 38 -7.80 -6.01 -7.20
N CYS A 39 -8.44 -6.82 -6.35
CA CYS A 39 -9.61 -7.64 -6.73
C CYS A 39 -10.87 -6.83 -7.11
N ARG A 40 -10.98 -5.58 -6.69
CA ARG A 40 -12.16 -4.69 -6.87
C ARG A 40 -13.47 -5.23 -6.27
N ASN A 41 -13.39 -6.23 -5.43
CA ASN A 41 -14.54 -6.97 -4.89
C ASN A 41 -14.43 -7.24 -3.38
N GLY A 42 -13.83 -6.33 -2.62
CA GLY A 42 -13.80 -6.35 -1.15
C GLY A 42 -12.90 -7.40 -0.50
N PHE A 43 -12.10 -8.15 -1.27
CA PHE A 43 -11.33 -9.28 -0.75
C PHE A 43 -9.87 -8.95 -0.39
N CYS A 44 -9.11 -8.30 -1.29
CA CYS A 44 -7.66 -8.20 -1.15
C CYS A 44 -7.18 -7.09 -0.18
N GLY A 45 -8.03 -6.16 0.22
CA GLY A 45 -7.67 -5.02 1.08
C GLY A 45 -6.85 -3.91 0.40
N ALA A 46 -6.40 -4.10 -0.85
CA ALA A 46 -5.54 -3.15 -1.55
C ALA A 46 -6.14 -1.73 -1.69
N CYS A 47 -7.47 -1.62 -1.69
CA CYS A 47 -8.19 -0.38 -1.80
C CYS A 47 -8.63 0.21 -0.44
N ALA A 48 -8.01 -0.20 0.66
CA ALA A 48 -8.29 0.35 1.97
C ALA A 48 -8.07 1.87 1.97
N THR A 49 -9.07 2.61 2.42
CA THR A 49 -9.03 4.07 2.47
C THR A 49 -9.69 4.61 3.73
N ILE A 50 -9.52 5.89 3.97
CA ILE A 50 -10.10 6.59 5.12
C ILE A 50 -11.01 7.70 4.60
N TYR A 51 -12.18 7.79 5.19
CA TYR A 51 -13.11 8.88 4.92
C TYR A 51 -13.76 9.40 6.19
N ARG A 52 -14.36 10.58 6.08
CA ARG A 52 -15.34 11.11 7.03
C ARG A 52 -16.51 11.74 6.26
N VAL A 53 -17.64 11.87 6.90
CA VAL A 53 -18.81 12.58 6.36
C VAL A 53 -18.90 13.98 6.97
N LYS A 54 -19.43 14.93 6.23
CA LYS A 54 -19.65 16.31 6.71
C LYS A 54 -20.55 16.29 7.96
N GLY A 55 -20.07 16.90 9.03
CA GLY A 55 -20.77 16.93 10.34
C GLY A 55 -20.34 15.81 11.29
N ASP A 56 -19.70 14.76 10.80
CA ASP A 56 -19.10 13.73 11.61
C ASP A 56 -17.64 14.08 11.95
N ARG A 57 -17.21 13.77 13.17
CA ARG A 57 -15.81 13.94 13.63
C ARG A 57 -15.02 12.65 13.56
N GLU A 58 -15.68 11.51 13.36
CA GLU A 58 -15.03 10.22 13.28
C GLU A 58 -14.39 9.98 11.91
N LEU A 59 -13.25 9.31 11.92
CA LEU A 59 -12.59 8.81 10.72
C LEU A 59 -12.94 7.33 10.55
N HIS A 60 -13.58 7.02 9.43
CA HIS A 60 -13.97 5.67 9.10
C HIS A 60 -12.95 5.03 8.14
N THR A 61 -12.55 3.81 8.43
CA THR A 61 -11.74 2.99 7.51
C THR A 61 -12.67 2.10 6.69
N CYS A 62 -12.41 1.98 5.39
CA CYS A 62 -13.22 1.16 4.51
C CYS A 62 -12.44 0.62 3.31
N LEU A 63 -13.06 -0.28 2.57
CA LEU A 63 -12.58 -0.72 1.26
C LEU A 63 -13.27 0.11 0.17
N ALA A 64 -12.51 0.91 -0.56
CA ALA A 64 -13.03 1.83 -1.57
C ALA A 64 -13.82 1.13 -2.70
N CYS A 65 -13.54 -0.16 -2.95
CA CYS A 65 -14.25 -0.94 -3.97
C CYS A 65 -15.64 -1.44 -3.54
N SER A 66 -15.95 -1.43 -2.24
CA SER A 66 -17.23 -1.94 -1.70
C SER A 66 -18.06 -0.90 -0.97
N THR A 67 -17.48 0.24 -0.60
CA THR A 67 -18.17 1.31 0.12
C THR A 67 -18.75 2.32 -0.86
N GLN A 68 -20.06 2.54 -0.80
CA GLN A 68 -20.75 3.54 -1.63
C GLN A 68 -20.45 4.97 -1.13
N VAL A 69 -20.47 5.91 -2.08
CA VAL A 69 -20.31 7.32 -1.76
C VAL A 69 -21.62 7.90 -1.17
N VAL A 70 -21.46 8.83 -0.26
CA VAL A 70 -22.58 9.58 0.35
C VAL A 70 -22.34 11.08 0.25
N GLU A 71 -23.41 11.86 0.35
CA GLU A 71 -23.32 13.33 0.30
C GLU A 71 -22.38 13.87 1.38
N GLY A 72 -21.50 14.77 0.98
CA GLY A 72 -20.54 15.39 1.89
C GLY A 72 -19.42 14.47 2.39
N MET A 73 -19.13 13.38 1.69
CA MET A 73 -18.02 12.48 2.02
C MET A 73 -16.67 13.12 1.69
N TYR A 74 -15.77 13.17 2.67
CA TYR A 74 -14.37 13.59 2.53
C TYR A 74 -13.48 12.36 2.52
N ILE A 75 -12.86 12.09 1.40
CA ILE A 75 -11.88 11.02 1.24
C ILE A 75 -10.49 11.61 1.49
N THR A 76 -9.90 11.26 2.62
CA THR A 76 -8.65 11.86 3.10
C THR A 76 -7.41 11.07 2.72
N GLN A 77 -7.57 9.82 2.29
CA GLN A 77 -6.49 8.96 1.89
C GLN A 77 -6.94 8.05 0.75
N LEU A 78 -6.16 8.04 -0.30
CA LEU A 78 -6.34 7.15 -1.43
C LEU A 78 -5.33 6.01 -1.37
N PRO A 79 -5.71 4.80 -1.78
CA PRO A 79 -4.83 3.63 -1.72
C PRO A 79 -3.63 3.72 -2.67
N PHE A 80 -3.61 4.67 -3.58
CA PHE A 80 -2.51 4.92 -4.51
C PHE A 80 -1.64 6.13 -4.09
N PHE A 81 -1.34 6.22 -2.81
CA PHE A 81 -0.40 7.23 -2.33
C PHE A 81 0.89 7.17 -3.15
N PRO A 82 1.49 8.32 -3.56
CA PRO A 82 2.77 8.29 -4.25
C PRO A 82 3.84 7.76 -3.30
N LEU A 83 4.08 6.46 -3.37
CA LEU A 83 5.19 5.84 -2.69
C LEU A 83 6.47 6.14 -3.46
N ILE A 84 7.51 6.50 -2.76
CA ILE A 84 8.85 6.60 -3.33
C ILE A 84 9.19 5.20 -3.87
N LYS A 85 9.41 5.13 -5.16
CA LYS A 85 9.83 3.91 -5.84
C LYS A 85 11.14 4.20 -6.53
N GLU A 86 12.21 3.69 -5.98
CA GLU A 86 13.52 3.77 -6.58
C GLU A 86 13.60 2.94 -7.86
N ILE A 87 14.38 3.46 -8.81
CA ILE A 87 14.68 2.78 -10.07
C ILE A 87 16.04 2.09 -9.89
N TYR A 88 16.05 0.78 -9.98
CA TYR A 88 17.27 -0.03 -9.89
C TYR A 88 17.21 -1.19 -10.89
N ASP A 89 18.35 -1.61 -11.40
CA ASP A 89 18.48 -2.86 -12.14
C ASP A 89 18.83 -3.98 -11.14
N ILE A 90 17.95 -4.95 -11.03
CA ILE A 90 18.14 -6.09 -10.14
C ILE A 90 19.38 -6.93 -10.51
N ASN A 91 19.90 -6.81 -11.76
CA ASN A 91 21.10 -7.50 -12.19
C ASN A 91 22.39 -6.86 -11.64
N GLU A 92 22.35 -5.57 -11.35
CA GLU A 92 23.46 -4.80 -10.85
C GLU A 92 23.48 -4.74 -9.30
N VAL A 93 22.28 -4.85 -8.70
CA VAL A 93 22.13 -4.78 -7.24
C VAL A 93 22.39 -6.15 -6.63
N ARG A 94 23.30 -6.21 -5.65
CA ARG A 94 23.63 -7.42 -4.88
C ARG A 94 23.03 -7.36 -3.48
N PRO A 95 22.73 -8.51 -2.82
CA PRO A 95 22.14 -8.53 -1.47
C PRO A 95 23.22 -8.24 -0.39
N ASP A 96 23.74 -7.04 -0.38
CA ASP A 96 24.69 -6.55 0.60
C ASP A 96 24.04 -5.59 1.61
N GLU A 97 24.77 -5.20 2.65
CA GLU A 97 24.30 -4.31 3.72
C GLU A 97 23.98 -2.89 3.21
N THR A 98 24.56 -2.49 2.08
CA THR A 98 24.45 -1.11 1.55
C THR A 98 23.23 -0.90 0.66
N VAL A 99 22.60 -1.97 0.17
CA VAL A 99 21.50 -1.91 -0.81
C VAL A 99 20.33 -1.09 -0.31
N MET A 100 19.89 -1.34 0.92
CA MET A 100 18.76 -0.58 1.49
C MET A 100 19.16 0.86 1.79
N MET A 101 20.39 1.09 2.19
CA MET A 101 20.88 2.44 2.44
C MET A 101 20.95 3.29 1.15
N LYS A 102 21.24 2.67 0.01
CA LYS A 102 21.28 3.35 -1.28
C LYS A 102 19.90 3.61 -1.86
N ASN A 103 18.99 2.64 -1.75
CA ASN A 103 17.69 2.70 -2.42
C ASN A 103 16.57 3.23 -1.51
N TYR A 104 16.61 2.93 -0.21
CA TYR A 104 15.55 3.30 0.74
C TYR A 104 16.14 3.72 2.10
N PRO A 105 16.96 4.81 2.14
CA PRO A 105 17.63 5.24 3.36
C PRO A 105 16.66 5.60 4.49
N GLU A 106 15.41 5.96 4.16
CA GLU A 106 14.38 6.31 5.13
C GLU A 106 14.04 5.18 6.12
N ILE A 107 14.36 3.91 5.82
CA ILE A 107 14.12 2.82 6.76
C ILE A 107 14.92 2.98 8.05
N TYR A 108 16.10 3.60 7.99
CA TYR A 108 16.94 3.84 9.16
C TYR A 108 16.43 4.96 10.08
N SER A 109 15.41 5.72 9.64
CA SER A 109 14.68 6.69 10.47
C SER A 109 13.50 6.07 11.22
N CYS A 110 13.33 4.75 11.19
CA CYS A 110 12.23 4.06 11.88
C CYS A 110 12.35 4.24 13.40
N ILE A 111 11.31 4.77 14.03
CA ILE A 111 11.22 4.98 15.48
C ILE A 111 10.55 3.83 16.23
N GLY A 112 10.20 2.74 15.57
CA GLY A 112 9.58 1.57 16.19
C GLY A 112 8.15 1.78 16.73
N CYS A 113 7.40 2.76 16.20
CA CYS A 113 6.07 3.13 16.71
C CYS A 113 4.95 2.11 16.40
N ASN A 114 5.22 1.10 15.59
CA ASN A 114 4.29 0.02 15.19
C ASN A 114 3.02 0.46 14.44
N ALA A 115 2.89 1.73 14.06
CA ALA A 115 1.73 2.24 13.34
C ALA A 115 1.50 1.53 12.00
N CYS A 116 2.58 1.13 11.33
CA CYS A 116 2.54 0.43 10.06
C CYS A 116 1.96 -0.99 10.18
N THR A 117 2.34 -1.76 11.21
CA THR A 117 1.80 -3.10 11.51
C THR A 117 0.31 -3.02 11.85
N ASN A 118 -0.06 -2.08 12.74
CA ASN A 118 -1.45 -1.89 13.14
C ASN A 118 -2.37 -1.46 11.97
N ALA A 119 -1.80 -0.81 10.97
CA ALA A 119 -2.54 -0.36 9.78
C ALA A 119 -2.57 -1.39 8.64
N CYS A 120 -1.86 -2.52 8.77
CA CYS A 120 -1.75 -3.49 7.69
C CYS A 120 -3.07 -4.22 7.44
N THR A 121 -3.59 -4.13 6.21
CA THR A 121 -4.85 -4.78 5.80
C THR A 121 -4.73 -6.31 5.67
N GLN A 122 -3.50 -6.82 5.60
CA GLN A 122 -3.20 -8.26 5.51
C GLN A 122 -2.70 -8.85 6.84
N GLY A 123 -2.67 -8.04 7.91
CA GLY A 123 -2.22 -8.50 9.23
C GLY A 123 -0.73 -8.82 9.33
N LEU A 124 0.09 -8.29 8.40
CA LEU A 124 1.52 -8.54 8.39
C LEU A 124 2.24 -7.75 9.48
N ASN A 125 3.31 -8.32 10.03
CA ASN A 125 4.19 -7.60 10.94
C ASN A 125 5.16 -6.68 10.19
N VAL A 126 4.60 -5.55 9.72
CA VAL A 126 5.31 -4.59 8.85
C VAL A 126 6.56 -4.04 9.51
N MET A 127 6.50 -3.69 10.80
CA MET A 127 7.65 -3.19 11.54
C MET A 127 8.78 -4.23 11.58
N GLN A 128 8.44 -5.50 11.73
CA GLN A 128 9.42 -6.58 11.81
C GLN A 128 10.16 -6.78 10.48
N TYR A 129 9.45 -6.78 9.34
CA TYR A 129 10.14 -6.92 8.07
C TYR A 129 11.00 -5.71 7.71
N ILE A 130 10.66 -4.50 8.17
CA ILE A 130 11.54 -3.32 8.06
C ILE A 130 12.80 -3.51 8.91
N ALA A 131 12.67 -4.03 10.14
CA ALA A 131 13.81 -4.34 10.99
C ALA A 131 14.73 -5.41 10.37
N TYR A 132 14.19 -6.39 9.66
CA TYR A 132 14.98 -7.33 8.87
C TYR A 132 15.69 -6.65 7.70
N ALA A 133 15.01 -5.78 6.98
CA ALA A 133 15.60 -5.03 5.86
C ALA A 133 16.77 -4.13 6.33
N GLN A 134 16.65 -3.49 7.50
CA GLN A 134 17.72 -2.68 8.10
C GLN A 134 18.99 -3.50 8.41
N ARG A 135 18.85 -4.77 8.71
CA ARG A 135 19.94 -5.70 9.03
C ARG A 135 20.40 -6.54 7.83
N ALA A 136 19.93 -6.21 6.63
CA ALA A 136 20.19 -6.97 5.40
C ALA A 136 19.76 -8.47 5.48
N GLU A 137 18.83 -8.81 6.37
CA GLU A 137 18.26 -10.15 6.49
C GLU A 137 17.16 -10.34 5.45
N TYR A 138 17.53 -10.31 4.15
CA TYR A 138 16.58 -10.25 3.04
C TYR A 138 15.68 -11.48 2.92
N ALA A 139 16.16 -12.66 3.27
CA ALA A 139 15.36 -13.88 3.27
C ALA A 139 14.18 -13.77 4.27
N LYS A 140 14.47 -13.37 5.52
CA LYS A 140 13.45 -13.18 6.55
C LYS A 140 12.50 -12.02 6.20
N CYS A 141 13.04 -10.93 5.62
CA CYS A 141 12.21 -9.83 5.15
C CYS A 141 11.27 -10.26 4.03
N ALA A 142 11.73 -11.10 3.11
CA ALA A 142 10.94 -11.63 2.01
C ALA A 142 9.82 -12.55 2.51
N GLU A 143 10.13 -13.44 3.43
CA GLU A 143 9.17 -14.36 4.06
C GLU A 143 8.08 -13.59 4.81
N GLU A 144 8.44 -12.70 5.74
CA GLU A 144 7.49 -11.93 6.55
C GLU A 144 6.60 -10.99 5.72
N SER A 145 7.11 -10.53 4.56
CA SER A 145 6.36 -9.64 3.66
C SER A 145 5.70 -10.33 2.48
N PHE A 146 5.70 -11.66 2.42
CA PHE A 146 5.28 -12.41 1.22
C PHE A 146 3.86 -12.05 0.77
N ASP A 147 2.90 -12.01 1.69
CA ASP A 147 1.49 -11.72 1.43
C ASP A 147 1.18 -10.21 1.27
N CYS A 148 2.20 -9.36 1.13
CA CYS A 148 1.99 -7.92 0.96
C CYS A 148 1.38 -7.61 -0.41
N VAL A 149 0.16 -7.07 -0.40
CA VAL A 149 -0.61 -6.65 -1.59
C VAL A 149 -0.25 -5.25 -2.11
N MET A 150 0.82 -4.63 -1.60
CA MET A 150 1.33 -3.32 -2.04
C MET A 150 0.33 -2.16 -1.89
N CYS A 151 -0.63 -2.24 -0.96
CA CYS A 151 -1.69 -1.22 -0.79
C CYS A 151 -1.17 0.16 -0.33
N GLY A 152 -0.01 0.24 0.33
CA GLY A 152 0.61 1.49 0.76
C GLY A 152 0.04 2.11 2.05
N VAL A 153 -0.96 1.50 2.69
CA VAL A 153 -1.57 2.03 3.92
C VAL A 153 -0.55 2.19 5.04
N CYS A 154 0.37 1.22 5.20
CA CYS A 154 1.45 1.30 6.18
C CYS A 154 2.36 2.51 5.97
N SER A 155 2.70 2.83 4.71
CA SER A 155 3.54 3.99 4.39
C SER A 155 2.84 5.31 4.69
N SER A 156 1.54 5.41 4.42
CA SER A 156 0.77 6.62 4.70
C SER A 156 0.61 6.91 6.21
N ARG A 157 0.80 5.90 7.05
CA ARG A 157 0.75 6.01 8.51
C ARG A 157 2.11 6.19 9.16
N CYS A 158 3.18 6.11 8.38
CA CYS A 158 4.53 6.18 8.88
C CYS A 158 4.98 7.63 9.10
N PRO A 159 5.32 8.04 10.33
CA PRO A 159 5.83 9.40 10.60
C PRO A 159 7.22 9.62 9.99
N ALA A 160 7.98 8.55 9.72
CA ALA A 160 9.30 8.60 9.07
C ALA A 160 9.23 8.54 7.54
N GLY A 161 8.03 8.47 6.94
CA GLY A 161 7.85 8.46 5.48
C GLY A 161 8.38 7.20 4.77
N ILE A 162 8.50 6.09 5.47
CA ILE A 162 9.07 4.85 4.92
C ILE A 162 8.17 4.26 3.84
N SER A 163 8.77 3.89 2.71
CA SER A 163 8.12 3.22 1.59
C SER A 163 8.04 1.69 1.78
N HIS A 164 7.39 1.25 2.88
CA HIS A 164 7.36 -0.16 3.32
C HIS A 164 7.11 -1.18 2.19
N PRO A 165 6.09 -1.03 1.32
CA PRO A 165 5.84 -2.02 0.28
C PRO A 165 6.96 -2.10 -0.75
N GLN A 166 7.65 -1.00 -1.04
CA GLN A 166 8.74 -0.98 -2.00
C GLN A 166 10.00 -1.63 -1.42
N VAL A 167 10.28 -1.40 -0.13
CA VAL A 167 11.33 -2.09 0.62
C VAL A 167 11.09 -3.60 0.60
N ALA A 168 9.88 -4.05 0.92
CA ALA A 168 9.49 -5.46 0.86
C ALA A 168 9.67 -6.03 -0.55
N MET A 169 9.29 -5.28 -1.60
CA MET A 169 9.45 -5.72 -2.98
C MET A 169 10.93 -5.88 -3.37
N LEU A 170 11.80 -4.95 -2.97
CA LEU A 170 13.24 -5.08 -3.22
C LEU A 170 13.81 -6.30 -2.50
N ALA A 171 13.50 -6.50 -1.22
CA ALA A 171 13.95 -7.66 -0.46
C ALA A 171 13.50 -8.99 -1.10
N ARG A 172 12.23 -9.10 -1.51
CA ARG A 172 11.71 -10.29 -2.21
C ARG A 172 12.43 -10.56 -3.52
N ARG A 173 12.73 -9.51 -4.30
CA ARG A 173 13.47 -9.64 -5.56
C ARG A 173 14.91 -10.09 -5.35
N LEU A 174 15.59 -9.55 -4.32
CA LEU A 174 16.94 -9.97 -3.94
C LEU A 174 16.95 -11.41 -3.45
N ASN A 175 15.99 -11.78 -2.61
CA ASN A 175 15.86 -13.15 -2.12
C ASN A 175 15.64 -14.14 -3.28
N GLY A 176 14.64 -13.88 -4.12
CA GLY A 176 14.29 -14.79 -5.22
C GLY A 176 15.39 -14.92 -6.30
N LYS A 177 16.25 -13.89 -6.46
CA LYS A 177 17.30 -13.94 -7.47
C LYS A 177 18.63 -14.50 -6.94
N TYR A 178 19.00 -14.18 -5.70
CA TYR A 178 20.36 -14.43 -5.23
C TYR A 178 20.48 -15.36 -4.02
N ILE A 179 19.40 -15.49 -3.22
CA ILE A 179 19.45 -16.22 -1.96
C ILE A 179 18.66 -17.51 -2.07
N ASP A 180 17.41 -17.43 -2.50
CA ASP A 180 16.49 -18.57 -2.58
C ASP A 180 15.91 -18.70 -3.98
N CYS A 181 16.58 -19.50 -4.80
CA CYS A 181 16.20 -19.73 -6.19
C CYS A 181 15.11 -20.82 -6.35
N LEU A 182 14.37 -21.15 -5.27
CA LEU A 182 13.37 -22.24 -5.27
C LEU A 182 12.24 -22.06 -6.29
N LEU A 183 11.97 -20.83 -6.73
CA LEU A 183 10.96 -20.57 -7.77
C LEU A 183 11.25 -21.23 -9.12
N TYR A 184 12.50 -21.60 -9.40
CA TYR A 184 12.89 -22.31 -10.64
C TYR A 184 12.94 -23.83 -10.48
N THR A 185 12.89 -24.35 -9.25
CA THR A 185 13.02 -25.79 -8.98
C THR A 185 11.71 -26.41 -8.49
N SER A 186 10.72 -25.63 -8.12
CA SER A 186 9.40 -26.15 -7.78
C SER A 186 8.58 -26.43 -9.04
N PRO A 187 8.10 -27.66 -9.25
CA PRO A 187 7.18 -27.93 -10.36
C PRO A 187 5.91 -27.08 -10.17
N SER A 188 5.54 -26.35 -11.22
CA SER A 188 4.30 -25.58 -11.23
C SER A 188 3.13 -26.50 -10.84
N PRO A 189 2.30 -26.15 -9.86
CA PRO A 189 1.09 -26.91 -9.61
C PRO A 189 0.22 -26.89 -10.86
N ARG A 190 -0.12 -28.07 -11.36
CA ARG A 190 -1.02 -28.26 -12.51
C ARG A 190 -2.47 -28.15 -12.06
#